data_482b7501c1d6425c59043a09fa87ad93
#
_entry.id   482b7501c1d6425c59043a09fa87ad93
#
_cell.length_a   1.000
_cell.length_b   1.000
_cell.length_c   1.000
_cell.angle_alpha   90.00
_cell.angle_beta   90.00
_cell.angle_gamma   90.00
#
_symmetry.space_group_name_H-M   'P 1'
#
loop_
_entity.id
_entity.type
_entity.pdbx_description
1 polymer ?
#
loop_
_entity_poly.entity_id
_entity_poly.type
_entity_poly.pdbx_seq_one_letter_code
_entity_poly.pdbx_strand_id
1 'polypeptide(L)'
;MDNTTHKQVSEYYGRILKNSGDLKTNACCTSSAPPKYVREILPQIKEEILSRFYGCGSPISMGLEGCTVLDLGCGTGRDVFILSKLAGENGLVHGVDMTPEQIEVAIRYQQEQAEIFGFSKVNTCFHQGYIEDLKSLGIEDNTIDVVTSNCVINLSPFKELIFAMRKIEKIF
;
A
#
# COMPACT_ATOMS: atom_id res chain seq x y z
N MET A 1 14.95 19.09 4.90
CA MET A 1 15.06 17.77 4.19
C MET A 1 15.10 18.04 2.70
N ASP A 2 16.05 17.46 1.97
CA ASP A 2 16.13 17.68 0.51
C ASP A 2 14.94 16.96 -0.17
N ASN A 3 14.03 17.77 -0.71
CA ASN A 3 12.73 17.32 -1.22
C ASN A 3 12.81 16.95 -2.74
N THR A 4 14.01 16.95 -3.32
CA THR A 4 14.19 16.78 -4.77
C THR A 4 13.85 15.35 -5.21
N THR A 5 14.34 14.35 -4.47
CA THR A 5 14.09 12.93 -4.78
C THR A 5 12.61 12.59 -4.64
N HIS A 6 11.95 13.02 -3.56
CA HIS A 6 10.51 12.81 -3.37
C HIS A 6 9.68 13.42 -4.51
N LYS A 7 10.01 14.65 -4.93
CA LYS A 7 9.32 15.32 -6.04
C LYS A 7 9.47 14.55 -7.36
N GLN A 8 10.67 14.10 -7.68
CA GLN A 8 10.93 13.33 -8.90
C GLN A 8 10.19 12.00 -8.91
N VAL A 9 10.19 11.27 -7.79
CA VAL A 9 9.48 10.00 -7.64
C VAL A 9 7.96 10.22 -7.73
N SER A 10 7.40 11.20 -7.01
CA SER A 10 5.98 11.51 -7.05
C SER A 10 5.52 11.94 -8.45
N GLU A 11 6.30 12.76 -9.17
CA GLU A 11 5.99 13.15 -10.54
C GLU A 11 6.01 11.95 -11.50
N TYR A 12 6.98 11.05 -11.34
CA TYR A 12 7.10 9.86 -12.16
C TYR A 12 5.89 8.92 -12.00
N TYR A 13 5.52 8.56 -10.77
CA TYR A 13 4.41 7.66 -10.49
C TYR A 13 3.03 8.31 -10.58
N GLY A 14 2.92 9.62 -10.37
CA GLY A 14 1.65 10.34 -10.43
C GLY A 14 1.26 10.80 -11.83
N ARG A 15 2.22 11.25 -12.64
CA ARG A 15 1.94 11.94 -13.90
C ARG A 15 2.49 11.26 -15.14
N ILE A 16 3.67 10.61 -15.04
CA ILE A 16 4.35 10.01 -16.20
C ILE A 16 3.79 8.61 -16.46
N LEU A 17 3.66 7.78 -15.42
CA LEU A 17 3.10 6.45 -15.54
C LEU A 17 1.56 6.51 -15.52
N LYS A 18 0.92 5.98 -16.56
CA LYS A 18 -0.54 5.86 -16.65
C LYS A 18 -1.03 4.45 -16.31
N ASN A 19 -0.19 3.45 -16.57
CA ASN A 19 -0.47 2.04 -16.28
C ASN A 19 0.85 1.27 -16.08
N SER A 20 0.76 0.05 -15.59
CA SER A 20 1.91 -0.81 -15.31
C SER A 20 2.75 -1.16 -16.55
N GLY A 21 2.18 -1.07 -17.76
CA GLY A 21 2.90 -1.29 -19.02
C GLY A 21 3.87 -0.15 -19.39
N ASP A 22 3.76 1.01 -18.76
CA ASP A 22 4.63 2.17 -19.01
C ASP A 22 5.97 2.09 -18.25
N LEU A 23 6.15 1.10 -17.36
CA LEU A 23 7.39 0.89 -16.62
C LEU A 23 8.55 0.56 -17.57
N LYS A 24 9.58 1.39 -17.57
CA LYS A 24 10.77 1.24 -18.42
C LYS A 24 11.80 0.23 -17.90
N THR A 25 11.55 -0.44 -16.80
CA THR A 25 12.50 -1.37 -16.17
C THR A 25 11.90 -2.77 -16.05
N ASN A 26 12.67 -3.78 -16.46
CA ASN A 26 12.37 -5.20 -16.22
C ASN A 26 12.71 -5.64 -14.79
N ALA A 27 13.15 -4.71 -13.92
CA ALA A 27 13.63 -5.02 -12.58
C ALA A 27 12.51 -5.45 -11.60
N CYS A 28 11.26 -5.19 -11.96
CA CYS A 28 10.09 -5.49 -11.12
C CYS A 28 9.32 -6.75 -11.53
N CYS A 29 9.87 -7.57 -12.42
CA CYS A 29 9.21 -8.79 -12.86
C CYS A 29 9.68 -9.98 -12.02
N THR A 30 9.04 -10.24 -10.89
CA THR A 30 9.17 -11.53 -10.24
C THR A 30 8.37 -12.57 -11.04
N SER A 31 9.03 -13.62 -11.48
CA SER A 31 8.44 -14.70 -12.28
C SER A 31 7.48 -15.61 -11.47
N SER A 32 7.34 -15.39 -10.18
CA SER A 32 6.47 -16.21 -9.32
C SER A 32 5.06 -15.63 -9.24
N ALA A 33 4.07 -16.46 -9.53
CA ALA A 33 2.68 -16.10 -9.35
C ALA A 33 2.38 -15.79 -7.86
N PRO A 34 1.51 -14.82 -7.56
CA PRO A 34 1.09 -14.54 -6.18
C PRO A 34 0.54 -15.78 -5.49
N PRO A 35 0.62 -15.87 -4.15
CA PRO A 35 0.01 -16.97 -3.38
C PRO A 35 -1.47 -17.19 -3.74
N LYS A 36 -1.97 -18.41 -3.56
CA LYS A 36 -3.35 -18.77 -3.92
C LYS A 36 -4.38 -17.83 -3.32
N TYR A 37 -4.29 -17.54 -2.02
CA TYR A 37 -5.22 -16.65 -1.32
C TYR A 37 -5.24 -15.22 -1.89
N VAL A 38 -4.11 -14.71 -2.36
CA VAL A 38 -4.04 -13.39 -3.05
C VAL A 38 -4.72 -13.48 -4.41
N ARG A 39 -4.46 -14.56 -5.19
CA ARG A 39 -5.09 -14.75 -6.51
C ARG A 39 -6.61 -14.86 -6.45
N GLU A 40 -7.16 -15.36 -5.35
CA GLU A 40 -8.61 -15.49 -5.14
C GLU A 40 -9.27 -14.11 -4.81
N ILE A 41 -8.50 -13.17 -4.26
CA ILE A 41 -8.97 -11.82 -3.94
C ILE A 41 -8.83 -10.87 -5.14
N LEU A 42 -7.76 -10.98 -5.92
CA LEU A 42 -7.46 -10.08 -7.05
C LEU A 42 -8.65 -9.82 -8.00
N PRO A 43 -9.46 -10.83 -8.41
CA PRO A 43 -10.62 -10.59 -9.28
C PRO A 43 -11.74 -9.74 -8.64
N GLN A 44 -11.70 -9.55 -7.32
CA GLN A 44 -12.66 -8.72 -6.59
C GLN A 44 -12.21 -7.26 -6.49
N ILE A 45 -10.99 -6.93 -6.94
CA ILE A 45 -10.45 -5.56 -6.89
C ILE A 45 -10.72 -4.85 -8.21
N LYS A 46 -11.04 -3.56 -8.13
CA LYS A 46 -11.32 -2.73 -9.30
C LYS A 46 -10.15 -2.69 -10.27
N GLU A 47 -10.46 -2.79 -11.56
CA GLU A 47 -9.47 -2.84 -12.64
C GLU A 47 -8.59 -1.59 -12.68
N GLU A 48 -9.13 -0.40 -12.41
CA GLU A 48 -8.33 0.83 -12.36
C GLU A 48 -7.23 0.76 -11.29
N ILE A 49 -7.50 0.12 -10.14
CA ILE A 49 -6.51 -0.12 -9.08
C ILE A 49 -5.45 -1.10 -9.56
N LEU A 50 -5.87 -2.21 -10.18
CA LEU A 50 -4.96 -3.25 -10.66
C LEU A 50 -4.05 -2.76 -11.79
N SER A 51 -4.59 -1.95 -12.71
CA SER A 51 -3.84 -1.44 -13.88
C SER A 51 -2.73 -0.45 -13.50
N ARG A 52 -2.81 0.16 -12.32
CA ARG A 52 -1.81 1.11 -11.80
C ARG A 52 -0.93 0.50 -10.70
N PHE A 53 -0.78 -0.81 -10.68
CA PHE A 53 0.12 -1.47 -9.75
C PHE A 53 1.55 -1.51 -10.31
N TYR A 54 2.49 -0.97 -9.55
CA TYR A 54 3.91 -0.85 -9.92
C TYR A 54 4.84 -1.65 -9.01
N GLY A 55 4.30 -2.47 -8.12
CA GLY A 55 5.06 -3.27 -7.17
C GLY A 55 5.62 -4.57 -7.75
N CYS A 56 6.46 -5.24 -6.98
CA CYS A 56 7.11 -6.50 -7.32
C CYS A 56 6.58 -7.62 -6.42
N GLY A 57 5.90 -8.60 -6.98
CA GLY A 57 5.42 -9.75 -6.20
C GLY A 57 4.27 -9.42 -5.26
N SER A 58 4.25 -10.06 -4.09
CA SER A 58 3.19 -9.88 -3.09
C SER A 58 3.77 -10.11 -1.69
N PRO A 59 4.10 -9.04 -0.93
CA PRO A 59 4.62 -9.14 0.44
C PRO A 59 3.49 -9.36 1.47
N ILE A 60 2.43 -10.03 1.09
CA ILE A 60 1.22 -10.22 1.90
C ILE A 60 1.29 -11.57 2.60
N SER A 61 1.15 -11.57 3.93
CA SER A 61 1.09 -12.79 4.76
C SER A 61 -0.35 -13.18 5.08
N MET A 62 -0.52 -14.42 5.56
CA MET A 62 -1.78 -14.89 6.16
C MET A 62 -1.80 -14.58 7.67
N GLY A 63 -2.97 -14.77 8.30
CA GLY A 63 -3.13 -14.62 9.75
C GLY A 63 -3.27 -13.16 10.18
N LEU A 64 -3.90 -12.34 9.36
CA LEU A 64 -4.12 -10.91 9.59
C LEU A 64 -5.48 -10.60 10.22
N GLU A 65 -6.32 -11.60 10.49
CA GLU A 65 -7.67 -11.39 10.99
C GLU A 65 -7.68 -10.53 12.26
N GLY A 66 -8.42 -9.43 12.24
CA GLY A 66 -8.53 -8.46 13.32
C GLY A 66 -7.31 -7.55 13.51
N CYS A 67 -6.23 -7.71 12.73
CA CYS A 67 -5.03 -6.90 12.84
C CYS A 67 -5.22 -5.48 12.32
N THR A 68 -4.43 -4.55 12.88
CA THR A 68 -4.17 -3.24 12.30
C THR A 68 -2.90 -3.31 11.45
N VAL A 69 -3.04 -3.09 10.15
CA VAL A 69 -1.96 -3.24 9.18
C VAL A 69 -1.60 -1.89 8.56
N LEU A 70 -0.32 -1.66 8.30
CA LEU A 70 0.20 -0.48 7.61
C LEU A 70 0.93 -0.88 6.33
N ASP A 71 0.52 -0.32 5.20
CA ASP A 71 1.20 -0.47 3.91
C ASP A 71 1.94 0.82 3.52
N LEU A 72 3.26 0.72 3.43
CA LEU A 72 4.14 1.85 3.11
C LEU A 72 4.38 1.94 1.60
N GLY A 73 3.92 3.03 0.99
CA GLY A 73 3.93 3.24 -0.45
C GLY A 73 2.82 2.47 -1.15
N CYS A 74 1.60 2.66 -0.67
CA CYS A 74 0.44 1.86 -1.08
C CYS A 74 -0.05 2.11 -2.51
N GLY A 75 0.39 3.19 -3.16
CA GLY A 75 -0.08 3.57 -4.49
C GLY A 75 -1.60 3.71 -4.54
N THR A 76 -2.25 3.10 -5.53
CA THR A 76 -3.71 3.07 -5.67
C THR A 76 -4.41 2.08 -4.72
N GLY A 77 -3.67 1.46 -3.80
CA GLY A 77 -4.24 0.64 -2.74
C GLY A 77 -4.47 -0.83 -3.08
N ARG A 78 -3.89 -1.38 -4.17
CA ARG A 78 -4.05 -2.81 -4.50
C ARG A 78 -3.75 -3.72 -3.31
N ASP A 79 -2.58 -3.57 -2.70
CA ASP A 79 -2.17 -4.41 -1.58
C ASP A 79 -2.97 -4.07 -0.31
N VAL A 80 -3.32 -2.79 -0.08
CA VAL A 80 -4.22 -2.38 1.02
C VAL A 80 -5.58 -3.07 0.93
N PHE A 81 -6.21 -3.17 -0.24
CA PHE A 81 -7.49 -3.84 -0.37
C PHE A 81 -7.38 -5.35 -0.21
N ILE A 82 -6.28 -5.98 -0.66
CA ILE A 82 -6.04 -7.40 -0.37
C ILE A 82 -5.87 -7.62 1.14
N LEU A 83 -5.08 -6.78 1.80
CA LEU A 83 -4.87 -6.80 3.25
C LEU A 83 -6.19 -6.56 4.01
N SER A 84 -7.03 -5.62 3.54
CA SER A 84 -8.37 -5.36 4.07
C SER A 84 -9.23 -6.61 4.06
N LYS A 85 -9.26 -7.35 2.94
CA LYS A 85 -10.01 -8.60 2.84
C LYS A 85 -9.50 -9.67 3.80
N LEU A 86 -8.17 -9.75 3.98
CA LEU A 86 -7.53 -10.73 4.88
C LEU A 86 -7.65 -10.35 6.35
N ALA A 87 -7.61 -9.05 6.67
CA ALA A 87 -7.82 -8.57 8.03
C ALA A 87 -9.30 -8.68 8.48
N GLY A 88 -10.21 -8.76 7.52
CA GLY A 88 -11.64 -8.86 7.78
C GLY A 88 -12.23 -7.55 8.29
N GLU A 89 -13.55 -7.51 8.47
CA GLU A 89 -14.30 -6.30 8.84
C GLU A 89 -13.88 -5.68 10.19
N ASN A 90 -13.33 -6.48 11.10
CA ASN A 90 -12.87 -6.03 12.41
C ASN A 90 -11.39 -5.59 12.43
N GLY A 91 -10.63 -5.83 11.37
CA GLY A 91 -9.29 -5.29 11.19
C GLY A 91 -9.32 -3.85 10.67
N LEU A 92 -8.15 -3.23 10.61
CA LEU A 92 -7.96 -1.89 10.04
C LEU A 92 -6.69 -1.87 9.19
N VAL A 93 -6.76 -1.30 7.98
CA VAL A 93 -5.60 -1.20 7.11
C VAL A 93 -5.32 0.25 6.74
N HIS A 94 -4.15 0.73 7.12
CA HIS A 94 -3.64 2.04 6.73
C HIS A 94 -2.78 1.89 5.47
N GLY A 95 -3.03 2.73 4.47
CA GLY A 95 -2.17 2.89 3.30
C GLY A 95 -1.57 4.30 3.28
N VAL A 96 -0.26 4.39 3.13
CA VAL A 96 0.46 5.68 3.04
C VAL A 96 1.14 5.78 1.69
N ASP A 97 0.91 6.88 0.98
CA ASP A 97 1.63 7.21 -0.25
C ASP A 97 1.79 8.74 -0.38
N MET A 98 2.92 9.18 -0.92
CA MET A 98 3.16 10.61 -1.10
C MET A 98 2.52 11.19 -2.36
N THR A 99 2.02 10.35 -3.27
CA THR A 99 1.53 10.71 -4.60
C THR A 99 0.02 10.97 -4.54
N PRO A 100 -0.44 12.24 -4.66
CA PRO A 100 -1.85 12.57 -4.51
C PRO A 100 -2.73 11.84 -5.54
N GLU A 101 -2.28 11.73 -6.79
CA GLU A 101 -3.03 11.08 -7.87
C GLU A 101 -3.29 9.59 -7.61
N GLN A 102 -2.42 8.93 -6.85
CA GLN A 102 -2.58 7.54 -6.44
C GLN A 102 -3.58 7.42 -5.30
N ILE A 103 -3.42 8.24 -4.26
CA ILE A 103 -4.30 8.28 -3.08
C ILE A 103 -5.74 8.64 -3.47
N GLU A 104 -5.94 9.58 -4.40
CA GLU A 104 -7.26 9.95 -4.90
C GLU A 104 -8.01 8.74 -5.51
N VAL A 105 -7.30 7.89 -6.27
CA VAL A 105 -7.89 6.66 -6.83
C VAL A 105 -8.25 5.70 -5.69
N ALA A 106 -7.36 5.47 -4.75
CA ALA A 106 -7.61 4.58 -3.62
C ALA A 106 -8.84 5.00 -2.79
N ILE A 107 -8.92 6.28 -2.44
CA ILE A 107 -10.05 6.84 -1.68
C ILE A 107 -11.37 6.71 -2.46
N ARG A 108 -11.35 6.97 -3.76
CA ARG A 108 -12.55 6.88 -4.61
C ARG A 108 -13.22 5.52 -4.54
N TYR A 109 -12.45 4.45 -4.44
CA TYR A 109 -12.95 3.07 -4.44
C TYR A 109 -13.14 2.47 -3.06
N GLN A 110 -12.83 3.18 -1.99
CA GLN A 110 -12.87 2.69 -0.61
C GLN A 110 -14.22 2.07 -0.23
N GLN A 111 -15.28 2.82 -0.42
CA GLN A 111 -16.63 2.41 -0.06
C GLN A 111 -17.10 1.24 -0.92
N GLU A 112 -16.96 1.36 -2.24
CA GLU A 112 -17.37 0.32 -3.18
C GLU A 112 -16.61 -0.98 -2.95
N GLN A 113 -15.32 -0.90 -2.62
CA GLN A 113 -14.51 -2.08 -2.36
C GLN A 113 -14.91 -2.79 -1.05
N ALA A 114 -15.30 -2.05 -0.02
CA ALA A 114 -15.85 -2.63 1.20
C ALA A 114 -17.18 -3.38 0.93
N GLU A 115 -18.04 -2.80 0.09
CA GLU A 115 -19.31 -3.43 -0.34
C GLU A 115 -19.07 -4.72 -1.14
N ILE A 116 -18.11 -4.71 -2.08
CA ILE A 116 -17.72 -5.92 -2.84
C ILE A 116 -17.23 -7.03 -1.90
N PHE A 117 -16.52 -6.68 -0.84
CA PHE A 117 -16.06 -7.64 0.16
C PHE A 117 -17.14 -8.13 1.13
N GLY A 118 -18.33 -7.52 1.10
CA GLY A 118 -19.44 -7.82 1.98
C GLY A 118 -19.30 -7.22 3.38
N PHE A 119 -18.51 -6.16 3.54
CA PHE A 119 -18.30 -5.47 4.81
C PHE A 119 -19.39 -4.42 5.04
N SER A 120 -19.85 -4.30 6.29
CA SER A 120 -20.85 -3.28 6.69
C SER A 120 -20.22 -1.90 6.87
N LYS A 121 -18.90 -1.82 7.01
CA LYS A 121 -18.13 -0.59 7.17
C LYS A 121 -16.80 -0.67 6.41
N VAL A 122 -16.30 0.50 6.03
CA VAL A 122 -14.95 0.64 5.49
C VAL A 122 -13.92 0.34 6.59
N ASN A 123 -12.96 -0.54 6.30
CA ASN A 123 -11.88 -0.92 7.19
C ASN A 123 -10.50 -0.52 6.64
N THR A 124 -10.45 0.42 5.70
CA THR A 124 -9.23 0.98 5.15
C THR A 124 -9.13 2.48 5.46
N CYS A 125 -7.92 3.00 5.59
CA CYS A 125 -7.65 4.42 5.78
C CYS A 125 -6.45 4.83 4.92
N PHE A 126 -6.63 5.75 3.98
CA PHE A 126 -5.58 6.21 3.10
C PHE A 126 -5.06 7.59 3.53
N HIS A 127 -3.74 7.71 3.59
CA HIS A 127 -3.04 8.91 4.01
C HIS A 127 -2.10 9.39 2.91
N GLN A 128 -2.27 10.65 2.49
CA GLN A 128 -1.29 11.31 1.63
C GLN A 128 -0.15 11.87 2.47
N GLY A 129 1.04 11.31 2.31
CA GLY A 129 2.22 11.78 3.05
C GLY A 129 3.45 10.92 2.85
N TYR A 130 4.47 11.22 3.63
CA TYR A 130 5.76 10.55 3.54
C TYR A 130 5.82 9.37 4.52
N ILE A 131 6.35 8.25 4.06
CA ILE A 131 6.51 7.03 4.88
C ILE A 131 7.51 7.22 6.04
N GLU A 132 8.30 8.27 5.99
CA GLU A 132 9.26 8.66 7.03
C GLU A 132 8.64 9.52 8.15
N ASP A 133 7.40 9.98 8.00
CA ASP A 133 6.73 10.87 8.96
C ASP A 133 5.28 10.44 9.23
N LEU A 134 5.12 9.25 9.77
CA LEU A 134 3.81 8.66 10.07
C LEU A 134 3.06 9.41 11.18
N LYS A 135 3.80 10.04 12.09
CA LYS A 135 3.20 10.79 13.20
C LYS A 135 2.41 12.01 12.72
N SER A 136 2.88 12.72 11.70
CA SER A 136 2.14 13.83 11.10
C SER A 136 0.83 13.39 10.42
N LEU A 137 0.71 12.09 10.09
CA LEU A 137 -0.46 11.48 9.50
C LEU A 137 -1.44 10.92 10.54
N GLY A 138 -1.16 11.11 11.84
CA GLY A 138 -2.00 10.61 12.93
C GLY A 138 -1.86 9.11 13.19
N ILE A 139 -0.81 8.47 12.66
CA ILE A 139 -0.49 7.06 12.97
C ILE A 139 0.38 7.04 14.22
N GLU A 140 -0.21 6.62 15.32
CA GLU A 140 0.42 6.67 16.64
C GLU A 140 1.35 5.47 16.88
N ASP A 141 2.28 5.64 17.81
CA ASP A 141 3.17 4.58 18.24
C ASP A 141 2.39 3.40 18.85
N ASN A 142 2.80 2.18 18.55
CA ASN A 142 2.22 0.92 19.07
C ASN A 142 0.75 0.67 18.70
N THR A 143 0.27 1.21 17.59
CA THR A 143 -1.08 0.96 17.08
C THR A 143 -1.11 0.01 15.89
N ILE A 144 0.05 -0.37 15.35
CA ILE A 144 0.20 -1.21 14.16
C ILE A 144 0.73 -2.59 14.55
N ASP A 145 0.02 -3.64 14.16
CA ASP A 145 0.42 -5.04 14.37
C ASP A 145 1.37 -5.54 13.28
N VAL A 146 1.12 -5.12 12.02
CA VAL A 146 1.89 -5.59 10.86
C VAL A 146 2.18 -4.43 9.92
N VAL A 147 3.41 -4.37 9.40
CA VAL A 147 3.79 -3.42 8.33
C VAL A 147 4.18 -4.18 7.07
N THR A 148 3.69 -3.71 5.95
CA THR A 148 4.06 -4.18 4.61
C THR A 148 4.65 -3.04 3.79
N SER A 149 5.45 -3.39 2.79
CA SER A 149 5.94 -2.44 1.80
C SER A 149 6.34 -3.17 0.53
N ASN A 150 5.93 -2.65 -0.61
CA ASN A 150 6.21 -3.26 -1.91
C ASN A 150 6.98 -2.30 -2.82
N CYS A 151 8.30 -2.55 -2.99
CA CYS A 151 9.20 -1.79 -3.88
C CYS A 151 9.33 -0.29 -3.58
N VAL A 152 9.14 0.18 -2.34
CA VAL A 152 9.12 1.60 -1.98
C VAL A 152 10.26 2.02 -1.07
N ILE A 153 10.61 1.23 -0.06
CA ILE A 153 11.64 1.58 0.94
C ILE A 153 12.98 1.93 0.29
N ASN A 154 13.33 1.28 -0.82
CA ASN A 154 14.55 1.55 -1.56
C ASN A 154 14.55 2.93 -2.27
N LEU A 155 13.39 3.54 -2.47
CA LEU A 155 13.23 4.86 -3.08
C LEU A 155 13.32 6.00 -2.05
N SER A 156 13.15 5.68 -0.76
CA SER A 156 13.29 6.67 0.31
C SER A 156 14.74 7.13 0.46
N PRO A 157 14.99 8.45 0.51
CA PRO A 157 16.31 9.00 0.83
C PRO A 157 16.66 8.88 2.32
N PHE A 158 15.68 8.55 3.19
CA PHE A 158 15.81 8.53 4.66
C PHE A 158 15.48 7.15 5.23
N LYS A 159 16.09 6.10 4.68
CA LYS A 159 15.85 4.70 5.08
C LYS A 159 16.05 4.45 6.56
N GLU A 160 17.00 5.15 7.21
CA GLU A 160 17.28 5.04 8.63
C GLU A 160 16.07 5.41 9.49
N LEU A 161 15.24 6.37 9.05
CA LEU A 161 14.03 6.77 9.78
C LEU A 161 12.97 5.67 9.74
N ILE A 162 12.86 4.96 8.63
CA ILE A 162 11.92 3.83 8.49
C ILE A 162 12.35 2.68 9.40
N PHE A 163 13.64 2.34 9.41
CA PHE A 163 14.17 1.29 10.28
C PHE A 163 14.21 1.68 11.77
N ALA A 164 14.20 2.99 12.07
CA ALA A 164 14.11 3.50 13.44
C ALA A 164 12.69 3.47 14.01
N MET A 165 11.67 3.10 13.23
CA MET A 165 10.33 2.83 13.73
C MET A 165 10.39 1.63 14.69
N ARG A 166 10.70 1.93 15.95
CA ARG A 166 10.76 0.92 17.02
C ARG A 166 9.38 0.38 17.26
N LYS A 167 9.25 -0.95 17.22
CA LYS A 167 8.07 -1.77 17.55
C LYS A 167 7.17 -2.17 16.36
N ILE A 168 7.78 -2.44 15.23
CA ILE A 168 7.16 -3.29 14.23
C ILE A 168 7.57 -4.72 14.58
N GLU A 169 6.66 -5.54 15.07
CA GLU A 169 6.97 -6.93 15.43
C GLU A 169 7.28 -7.78 14.18
N LYS A 170 6.76 -7.40 13.01
CA LYS A 170 7.03 -8.10 11.75
C LYS A 170 6.99 -7.11 10.57
N ILE A 171 8.10 -7.01 9.83
CA ILE A 171 8.17 -6.40 8.49
C ILE A 171 8.22 -7.55 7.48
N PHE A 172 7.33 -7.56 6.50
CA PHE A 172 7.30 -8.51 5.37
C PHE A 172 7.58 -7.82 4.04
#